data_35b3a2d528db3d9247216c84d34219ef
#
_entry.id   35b3a2d528db3d9247216c84d34219ef
#
_cell.length_a   1.000
_cell.length_b   1.000
_cell.length_c   1.000
_cell.angle_alpha   90.00
_cell.angle_beta   90.00
_cell.angle_gamma   90.00
#
_symmetry.space_group_name_H-M   'P 1'
#
loop_
_entity.id
_entity.type
_entity.pdbx_description
1 polymer ?
#
loop_
_entity_poly.entity_id
_entity_poly.type
_entity_poly.pdbx_seq_one_letter_code
_entity_poly.pdbx_strand_id
1 'polypeptide(L)'
;MLLETDQIRDPRLLRRLNLICSQMVVHQSAIVNQFSKEHKEKMGAYRFLNNSSVSSDAILSGLIHTCCKNASGRKHLLCIQDTSEINYEAHVERMKKKTASPGIVGQKQCGTFLHPVLVVDASSHIPIGFSSVKQWNRSPAALSREERNYRYQPIEEKESYRWIESGMAASEQMPRDAVKTIIGDREADIFELFSRIPTDNVHLLIRSVHERNCRLDDPDCSVHLNTLMEQAVLRAEYSFEVLPGSGRKKRVACMELRFERVTLCAPVNGPAKGSPPV
;
A
#
# COMPACT_ATOMS: atom_id res chain seq x y z
N MET A 1 2.24 21.99 6.05
CA MET A 1 1.50 20.92 6.77
C MET A 1 2.20 20.72 8.11
N LEU A 2 1.49 20.84 9.22
CA LEU A 2 2.04 20.56 10.55
C LEU A 2 1.61 19.16 10.96
N LEU A 3 2.56 18.33 11.38
CA LEU A 3 2.27 17.03 11.98
C LEU A 3 1.88 17.23 13.44
N GLU A 4 0.78 16.62 13.84
CA GLU A 4 0.28 16.60 15.22
C GLU A 4 0.35 15.14 15.70
N THR A 5 0.98 14.92 16.86
CA THR A 5 1.04 13.59 17.49
C THR A 5 1.18 13.72 18.99
N ASP A 6 0.39 12.97 19.72
CA ASP A 6 0.45 12.89 21.18
C ASP A 6 1.60 12.01 21.67
N GLN A 7 2.22 11.26 20.77
CA GLN A 7 3.32 10.34 21.10
C GLN A 7 4.67 11.07 21.25
N ILE A 8 4.83 12.27 20.68
CA ILE A 8 6.00 13.13 20.91
C ILE A 8 5.61 14.22 21.92
N ARG A 9 5.80 13.91 23.21
CA ARG A 9 5.37 14.79 24.32
C ARG A 9 6.20 16.06 24.47
N ASP A 10 7.47 16.07 24.05
CA ASP A 10 8.32 17.27 24.11
C ASP A 10 7.98 18.22 22.95
N PRO A 11 7.45 19.44 23.25
CA PRO A 11 7.09 20.39 22.19
C PRO A 11 8.26 20.88 21.37
N ARG A 12 9.50 20.75 21.87
CA ARG A 12 10.72 21.11 21.13
C ARG A 12 11.02 20.06 20.05
N LEU A 13 10.80 18.77 20.36
CA LEU A 13 10.92 17.67 19.39
C LEU A 13 9.84 17.77 18.32
N LEU A 14 8.60 18.05 18.69
CA LEU A 14 7.51 18.22 17.74
C LEU A 14 7.77 19.42 16.79
N ARG A 15 8.23 20.56 17.32
CA ARG A 15 8.66 21.70 16.49
C ARG A 15 9.79 21.33 15.56
N ARG A 16 10.77 20.54 16.04
CA ARG A 16 11.88 20.07 15.21
C ARG A 16 11.42 19.15 14.09
N LEU A 17 10.52 18.21 14.38
CA LEU A 17 9.90 17.34 13.37
C LEU A 17 9.24 18.17 12.26
N ASN A 18 8.40 19.11 12.64
CA ASN A 18 7.69 19.97 11.68
C ASN A 18 8.65 20.84 10.84
N LEU A 19 9.73 21.33 11.44
CA LEU A 19 10.78 22.05 10.70
C LEU A 19 11.46 21.13 9.67
N ILE A 20 11.84 19.92 10.06
CA ILE A 20 12.45 18.92 9.16
C ILE A 20 11.50 18.62 8.00
N CYS A 21 10.23 18.33 8.27
CA CYS A 21 9.23 18.07 7.22
C CYS A 21 9.07 19.26 6.27
N SER A 22 9.02 20.48 6.80
CA SER A 22 8.93 21.68 5.96
C SER A 22 10.17 21.87 5.09
N GLN A 23 11.36 21.63 5.62
CA GLN A 23 12.60 21.69 4.86
C GLN A 23 12.68 20.63 3.76
N MET A 24 12.25 19.40 4.06
CA MET A 24 12.15 18.31 3.04
C MET A 24 11.24 18.72 1.87
N VAL A 25 10.09 19.33 2.15
CA VAL A 25 9.16 19.79 1.12
C VAL A 25 9.75 20.94 0.31
N VAL A 26 10.30 21.97 0.97
CA VAL A 26 10.87 23.14 0.30
C VAL A 26 12.06 22.77 -0.60
N HIS A 27 12.89 21.84 -0.15
CA HIS A 27 14.08 21.40 -0.90
C HIS A 27 13.85 20.13 -1.74
N GLN A 28 12.62 19.58 -1.75
CA GLN A 28 12.26 18.38 -2.48
C GLN A 28 13.24 17.21 -2.27
N SER A 29 13.75 17.07 -1.05
CA SER A 29 14.74 16.06 -0.70
C SER A 29 14.52 15.52 0.71
N ALA A 30 14.68 14.21 0.89
CA ALA A 30 14.71 13.53 2.18
C ALA A 30 16.14 13.41 2.76
N ILE A 31 17.16 13.87 2.04
CA ILE A 31 18.56 13.76 2.43
C ILE A 31 18.94 14.93 3.32
N VAL A 32 19.35 14.65 4.57
CA VAL A 32 19.67 15.69 5.58
C VAL A 32 20.62 16.75 5.04
N ASN A 33 21.67 16.35 4.31
CA ASN A 33 22.64 17.27 3.73
C ASN A 33 22.09 18.18 2.62
N GLN A 34 20.97 17.79 2.00
CA GLN A 34 20.34 18.54 0.91
C GLN A 34 19.24 19.47 1.40
N PHE A 35 18.45 19.06 2.40
CA PHE A 35 17.41 19.92 2.95
C PHE A 35 17.91 20.88 4.03
N SER A 36 19.08 20.63 4.65
CA SER A 36 19.66 21.51 5.68
C SER A 36 20.68 22.47 5.06
N LYS A 37 20.37 23.77 5.03
CA LYS A 37 21.26 24.80 4.49
C LYS A 37 22.42 25.12 5.43
N GLU A 38 22.13 25.15 6.73
CA GLU A 38 23.11 25.57 7.74
C GLU A 38 23.57 24.38 8.59
N HIS A 39 24.81 24.46 9.10
CA HIS A 39 25.39 23.43 9.96
C HIS A 39 24.51 23.14 11.20
N LYS A 40 23.94 24.20 11.82
CA LYS A 40 23.03 24.04 12.99
C LYS A 40 21.76 23.27 12.67
N GLU A 41 21.19 23.44 11.48
CA GLU A 41 20.00 22.72 11.03
C GLU A 41 20.30 21.24 10.83
N LYS A 42 21.42 20.95 10.14
CA LYS A 42 21.91 19.59 9.93
C LYS A 42 22.15 18.86 11.26
N MET A 43 22.85 19.50 12.19
CA MET A 43 23.09 18.92 13.52
C MET A 43 21.80 18.75 14.31
N GLY A 44 20.86 19.69 14.18
CA GLY A 44 19.53 19.58 14.78
C GLY A 44 18.72 18.40 14.23
N ALA A 45 18.78 18.16 12.91
CA ALA A 45 18.13 17.01 12.29
C ALA A 45 18.76 15.68 12.74
N TYR A 46 20.08 15.56 12.76
CA TYR A 46 20.75 14.34 13.25
C TYR A 46 20.47 14.07 14.73
N ARG A 47 20.47 15.11 15.59
CA ARG A 47 20.11 14.96 17.01
C ARG A 47 18.67 14.49 17.19
N PHE A 48 17.75 15.00 16.37
CA PHE A 48 16.35 14.55 16.37
C PHE A 48 16.22 13.07 15.97
N LEU A 49 16.84 12.68 14.85
CA LEU A 49 16.78 11.32 14.32
C LEU A 49 17.48 10.28 15.23
N ASN A 50 18.46 10.71 16.04
CA ASN A 50 19.14 9.85 17.01
C ASN A 50 18.56 9.93 18.43
N ASN A 51 17.45 10.65 18.64
CA ASN A 51 16.84 10.81 19.95
C ASN A 51 15.99 9.58 20.28
N SER A 52 16.30 8.90 21.40
CA SER A 52 15.59 7.71 21.85
C SER A 52 14.10 7.94 22.20
N SER A 53 13.70 9.20 22.45
CA SER A 53 12.30 9.57 22.68
C SER A 53 11.52 9.79 21.38
N VAL A 54 12.14 9.61 20.21
CA VAL A 54 11.50 9.70 18.89
C VAL A 54 11.52 8.33 18.25
N SER A 55 10.37 7.69 18.16
CA SER A 55 10.20 6.43 17.47
C SER A 55 9.61 6.64 16.06
N SER A 56 9.81 5.69 15.16
CA SER A 56 9.12 5.64 13.87
C SER A 56 7.61 5.64 14.05
N ASP A 57 7.11 4.89 15.02
CA ASP A 57 5.67 4.76 15.31
C ASP A 57 5.06 6.09 15.74
N ALA A 58 5.78 6.90 16.52
CA ALA A 58 5.34 8.24 16.91
C ALA A 58 5.22 9.19 15.69
N ILE A 59 6.13 9.09 14.74
CA ILE A 59 6.09 9.87 13.50
C ILE A 59 4.94 9.38 12.61
N LEU A 60 4.79 8.07 12.44
CA LEU A 60 3.72 7.45 11.65
C LEU A 60 2.34 7.79 12.22
N SER A 61 2.17 7.72 13.54
CA SER A 61 0.94 8.15 14.22
C SER A 61 0.57 9.59 13.87
N GLY A 62 1.53 10.51 13.84
CA GLY A 62 1.31 11.90 13.44
C GLY A 62 0.90 12.05 11.97
N LEU A 63 1.48 11.25 11.07
CA LEU A 63 1.10 11.23 9.66
C LEU A 63 -0.35 10.75 9.49
N ILE A 64 -0.72 9.65 10.15
CA ILE A 64 -2.06 9.06 10.11
C ILE A 64 -3.08 10.04 10.69
N HIS A 65 -2.81 10.60 11.87
CA HIS A 65 -3.70 11.60 12.49
C HIS A 65 -3.95 12.80 11.57
N THR A 66 -2.90 13.32 10.94
CA THR A 66 -3.00 14.44 10.00
C THR A 66 -3.81 14.05 8.76
N CYS A 67 -3.64 12.83 8.25
CA CYS A 67 -4.44 12.30 7.15
C CYS A 67 -5.92 12.23 7.51
N CYS A 68 -6.27 11.68 8.68
CA CYS A 68 -7.64 11.60 9.17
C CYS A 68 -8.30 12.98 9.28
N LYS A 69 -7.58 13.97 9.83
CA LYS A 69 -8.04 15.36 9.95
C LYS A 69 -8.30 15.98 8.57
N ASN A 70 -7.40 15.79 7.62
CA ASN A 70 -7.51 16.30 6.25
C ASN A 70 -8.62 15.60 5.44
N ALA A 71 -8.95 14.36 5.78
CA ALA A 71 -10.01 13.58 5.16
C ALA A 71 -11.42 13.99 5.61
N SER A 72 -11.52 14.74 6.72
CA SER A 72 -12.82 15.19 7.27
C SER A 72 -13.61 16.00 6.26
N GLY A 73 -14.90 15.69 6.11
CA GLY A 73 -15.82 16.35 5.18
C GLY A 73 -15.64 15.95 3.70
N ARG A 74 -14.72 15.04 3.38
CA ARG A 74 -14.58 14.46 2.04
C ARG A 74 -15.61 13.36 1.84
N LYS A 75 -16.21 13.31 0.64
CA LYS A 75 -17.28 12.36 0.35
C LYS A 75 -16.78 11.02 -0.17
N HIS A 76 -15.67 11.02 -0.93
CA HIS A 76 -15.12 9.82 -1.54
C HIS A 76 -13.59 9.87 -1.50
N LEU A 77 -12.98 8.83 -0.93
CA LEU A 77 -11.55 8.67 -0.72
C LEU A 77 -11.04 7.46 -1.48
N LEU A 78 -9.97 7.66 -2.23
CA LEU A 78 -9.19 6.59 -2.86
C LEU A 78 -8.05 6.20 -1.91
N CYS A 79 -8.04 4.97 -1.44
CA CYS A 79 -7.04 4.43 -0.53
C CYS A 79 -6.11 3.50 -1.32
N ILE A 80 -5.03 4.04 -1.83
CA ILE A 80 -4.13 3.37 -2.78
C ILE A 80 -3.03 2.67 -2.01
N GLN A 81 -2.93 1.35 -2.17
CA GLN A 81 -1.93 0.50 -1.55
C GLN A 81 -0.83 0.12 -2.55
N ASP A 82 0.40 0.10 -2.09
CA ASP A 82 1.51 -0.48 -2.82
C ASP A 82 2.63 -0.87 -1.85
N THR A 83 3.51 -1.79 -2.26
CA THR A 83 4.67 -2.20 -1.46
C THR A 83 5.95 -1.68 -2.09
N SER A 84 6.72 -0.93 -1.31
CA SER A 84 8.04 -0.45 -1.70
C SER A 84 9.12 -1.19 -0.92
N GLU A 85 10.22 -1.48 -1.58
CA GLU A 85 11.42 -2.06 -0.98
C GLU A 85 12.47 -0.96 -0.79
N ILE A 86 12.93 -0.78 0.43
CA ILE A 86 14.05 0.12 0.73
C ILE A 86 15.30 -0.74 0.95
N ASN A 87 16.22 -0.66 0.01
CA ASN A 87 17.45 -1.44 0.01
C ASN A 87 18.58 -0.64 0.67
N TYR A 88 19.25 -1.24 1.66
CA TYR A 88 20.38 -0.67 2.39
C TYR A 88 21.71 -1.36 2.08
N GLU A 89 21.80 -2.15 1.01
CA GLU A 89 23.00 -2.95 0.71
C GLU A 89 24.27 -2.10 0.67
N ALA A 90 24.22 -0.91 0.10
CA ALA A 90 25.33 0.05 0.08
C ALA A 90 25.77 0.53 1.49
N HIS A 91 24.98 0.24 2.52
CA HIS A 91 25.23 0.67 3.90
C HIS A 91 25.33 -0.51 4.89
N VAL A 92 25.34 -1.76 4.40
CA VAL A 92 25.27 -2.97 5.21
C VAL A 92 26.36 -3.04 6.28
N GLU A 93 27.60 -2.70 5.95
CA GLU A 93 28.72 -2.72 6.91
C GLU A 93 28.55 -1.68 8.03
N ARG A 94 27.92 -0.56 7.73
CA ARG A 94 27.60 0.47 8.73
C ARG A 94 26.43 0.03 9.62
N MET A 95 25.46 -0.68 9.06
CA MET A 95 24.31 -1.19 9.78
C MET A 95 24.68 -2.36 10.69
N LYS A 96 25.53 -3.30 10.26
CA LYS A 96 26.04 -4.41 11.06
C LYS A 96 26.70 -3.96 12.36
N LYS A 97 27.34 -2.79 12.35
CA LYS A 97 27.94 -2.21 13.57
C LYS A 97 26.91 -1.71 14.58
N LYS A 98 25.67 -1.44 14.16
CA LYS A 98 24.61 -0.89 15.02
C LYS A 98 23.50 -1.89 15.34
N THR A 99 23.31 -2.89 14.48
CA THR A 99 22.20 -3.84 14.56
C THR A 99 22.74 -5.25 14.35
N ALA A 100 22.53 -6.14 15.31
CA ALA A 100 23.03 -7.51 15.27
C ALA A 100 22.46 -8.34 14.09
N SER A 101 21.25 -8.04 13.64
CA SER A 101 20.59 -8.72 12.51
C SER A 101 19.81 -7.70 11.68
N PRO A 102 20.45 -7.11 10.66
CA PRO A 102 19.72 -6.29 9.69
C PRO A 102 18.70 -7.18 8.94
N GLY A 103 17.51 -6.67 8.74
CA GLY A 103 16.46 -7.38 8.02
C GLY A 103 16.80 -7.62 6.55
N ILE A 104 16.12 -8.58 5.94
CA ILE A 104 16.32 -8.96 4.54
C ILE A 104 15.12 -8.55 3.70
N VAL A 105 15.41 -8.09 2.49
CA VAL A 105 14.45 -7.83 1.42
C VAL A 105 14.90 -8.56 0.14
N GLY A 106 14.01 -8.71 -0.83
CA GLY A 106 14.31 -9.32 -2.12
C GLY A 106 15.05 -10.65 -2.03
N GLN A 107 16.13 -10.76 -2.76
CA GLN A 107 17.00 -11.95 -2.80
C GLN A 107 18.12 -11.91 -1.76
N LYS A 108 17.81 -11.72 -0.47
CA LYS A 108 18.75 -11.64 0.66
C LYS A 108 19.54 -10.33 0.76
N GLN A 109 19.05 -9.24 0.22
CA GLN A 109 19.64 -7.92 0.40
C GLN A 109 19.23 -7.30 1.73
N CYS A 110 20.10 -6.50 2.33
CA CYS A 110 19.78 -5.78 3.56
C CYS A 110 18.78 -4.66 3.29
N GLY A 111 17.65 -4.66 4.00
CA GLY A 111 16.61 -3.65 3.75
C GLY A 111 15.37 -3.80 4.60
N THR A 112 14.36 -3.02 4.25
CA THR A 112 13.01 -3.09 4.85
C THR A 112 11.95 -2.90 3.77
N PHE A 113 10.80 -3.54 3.96
CA PHE A 113 9.60 -3.28 3.16
C PHE A 113 8.76 -2.21 3.82
N LEU A 114 8.16 -1.37 3.01
CA LEU A 114 7.11 -0.43 3.41
C LEU A 114 5.87 -0.69 2.57
N HIS A 115 4.72 -0.74 3.23
CA HIS A 115 3.42 -0.85 2.58
C HIS A 115 2.51 0.28 3.07
N PRO A 116 2.62 1.47 2.45
CA PRO A 116 1.76 2.60 2.75
C PRO A 116 0.40 2.47 2.09
N VAL A 117 -0.60 3.09 2.69
CA VAL A 117 -1.89 3.39 2.06
C VAL A 117 -1.99 4.90 1.86
N LEU A 118 -1.79 5.34 0.63
CA LEU A 118 -1.95 6.73 0.23
C LEU A 118 -3.43 7.06 0.05
N VAL A 119 -3.90 8.09 0.74
CA VAL A 119 -5.28 8.57 0.61
C VAL A 119 -5.32 9.78 -0.32
N VAL A 120 -6.21 9.71 -1.30
CA VAL A 120 -6.43 10.74 -2.31
C VAL A 120 -7.92 11.09 -2.33
N ASP A 121 -8.26 12.37 -2.42
CA ASP A 121 -9.64 12.80 -2.65
C ASP A 121 -10.06 12.48 -4.09
N ALA A 122 -11.09 11.67 -4.27
CA ALA A 122 -11.55 11.20 -5.59
C ALA A 122 -12.05 12.34 -6.48
N SER A 123 -12.55 13.44 -5.91
CA SER A 123 -13.11 14.56 -6.68
C SER A 123 -12.05 15.55 -7.17
N SER A 124 -11.07 15.87 -6.31
CA SER A 124 -10.03 16.84 -6.64
C SER A 124 -8.70 16.20 -7.08
N HIS A 125 -8.56 14.88 -6.92
CA HIS A 125 -7.32 14.11 -7.14
C HIS A 125 -6.13 14.59 -6.31
N ILE A 126 -6.39 15.29 -5.21
CA ILE A 126 -5.34 15.80 -4.31
C ILE A 126 -4.97 14.73 -3.29
N PRO A 127 -3.67 14.39 -3.14
CA PRO A 127 -3.21 13.55 -2.05
C PRO A 127 -3.48 14.20 -0.69
N ILE A 128 -4.07 13.44 0.23
CA ILE A 128 -4.46 13.90 1.57
C ILE A 128 -3.40 13.52 2.60
N GLY A 129 -2.83 12.32 2.48
CA GLY A 129 -1.84 11.78 3.41
C GLY A 129 -1.78 10.26 3.37
N PHE A 130 -1.25 9.65 4.43
CA PHE A 130 -1.20 8.20 4.60
C PHE A 130 -2.11 7.79 5.75
N SER A 131 -3.01 6.83 5.49
CA SER A 131 -3.91 6.27 6.52
C SER A 131 -3.30 5.10 7.26
N SER A 132 -2.31 4.44 6.66
CA SER A 132 -1.60 3.32 7.25
C SER A 132 -0.22 3.21 6.60
N VAL A 133 0.77 2.77 7.37
CA VAL A 133 2.10 2.39 6.86
C VAL A 133 2.56 1.16 7.62
N LYS A 134 2.61 0.02 6.98
CA LYS A 134 3.19 -1.20 7.55
C LYS A 134 4.65 -1.31 7.16
N GLN A 135 5.52 -1.53 8.13
CA GLN A 135 6.95 -1.77 7.92
C GLN A 135 7.32 -3.17 8.41
N TRP A 136 8.06 -3.91 7.60
CA TRP A 136 8.61 -5.21 8.02
C TRP A 136 9.87 -5.57 7.25
N ASN A 137 10.54 -6.59 7.71
CA ASN A 137 11.63 -7.26 7.01
C ASN A 137 11.55 -8.77 7.23
N ARG A 138 12.21 -9.53 6.38
CA ARG A 138 12.31 -10.98 6.53
C ARG A 138 13.49 -11.33 7.42
N SER A 139 13.35 -12.39 8.21
CA SER A 139 14.46 -12.95 8.95
C SER A 139 15.44 -13.66 7.98
N PRO A 140 16.76 -13.56 8.21
CA PRO A 140 17.75 -14.37 7.48
C PRO A 140 17.52 -15.88 7.59
N ALA A 141 16.91 -16.33 8.69
CA ALA A 141 16.57 -17.73 8.97
C ALA A 141 15.16 -18.12 8.46
N ALA A 142 14.47 -17.25 7.71
CA ALA A 142 13.15 -17.58 7.21
C ALA A 142 13.21 -18.75 6.23
N LEU A 143 12.36 -19.75 6.45
CA LEU A 143 12.19 -20.90 5.56
C LEU A 143 11.71 -20.47 4.16
N SER A 144 12.06 -21.23 3.13
CA SER A 144 11.55 -21.03 1.78
C SER A 144 10.02 -21.20 1.70
N ARG A 145 9.40 -20.80 0.59
CA ARG A 145 7.96 -21.00 0.39
C ARG A 145 7.57 -22.49 0.38
N GLU A 146 8.41 -23.32 -0.21
CA GLU A 146 8.25 -24.78 -0.29
C GLU A 146 8.32 -25.40 1.09
N GLU A 147 9.35 -25.07 1.87
CA GLU A 147 9.54 -25.58 3.24
C GLU A 147 8.39 -25.19 4.18
N ARG A 148 7.75 -24.03 3.96
CA ARG A 148 6.63 -23.57 4.78
C ARG A 148 5.27 -24.12 4.34
N ASN A 149 5.18 -24.88 3.26
CA ASN A 149 3.90 -25.28 2.65
C ASN A 149 2.95 -24.09 2.43
N TYR A 150 3.50 -22.99 1.91
CA TYR A 150 2.88 -21.65 1.83
C TYR A 150 1.47 -21.64 1.25
N ARG A 151 1.19 -22.57 0.31
CA ARG A 151 -0.09 -22.66 -0.38
C ARG A 151 -1.26 -22.94 0.59
N TYR A 152 -1.02 -23.71 1.64
CA TYR A 152 -2.06 -24.16 2.59
C TYR A 152 -2.06 -23.37 3.90
N GLN A 153 -1.13 -22.44 4.11
CA GLN A 153 -1.16 -21.57 5.28
C GLN A 153 -2.41 -20.69 5.29
N PRO A 154 -2.97 -20.38 6.47
CA PRO A 154 -3.97 -19.33 6.63
C PRO A 154 -3.45 -18.00 6.05
N ILE A 155 -4.36 -17.17 5.55
CA ILE A 155 -3.96 -15.90 4.92
C ILE A 155 -3.24 -14.98 5.92
N GLU A 156 -3.58 -15.05 7.19
CA GLU A 156 -3.00 -14.27 8.29
C GLU A 156 -1.49 -14.55 8.50
N GLU A 157 -1.03 -15.74 8.12
CA GLU A 157 0.37 -16.14 8.22
C GLU A 157 1.18 -15.80 6.96
N LYS A 158 0.52 -15.32 5.90
CA LYS A 158 1.15 -14.97 4.63
C LYS A 158 1.56 -13.49 4.59
N GLU A 159 2.66 -13.20 3.92
CA GLU A 159 3.04 -11.81 3.67
C GLU A 159 1.96 -11.02 2.91
N SER A 160 1.16 -11.71 2.08
CA SER A 160 0.05 -11.10 1.35
C SER A 160 -1.08 -10.60 2.26
N TYR A 161 -1.15 -11.04 3.52
CA TYR A 161 -2.12 -10.53 4.49
C TYR A 161 -2.02 -9.01 4.71
N ARG A 162 -0.86 -8.42 4.45
CA ARG A 162 -0.66 -6.96 4.52
C ARG A 162 -1.70 -6.16 3.73
N TRP A 163 -2.16 -6.68 2.59
CA TRP A 163 -3.17 -6.02 1.75
C TRP A 163 -4.53 -5.95 2.45
N ILE A 164 -4.91 -7.02 3.13
CA ILE A 164 -6.15 -7.07 3.91
C ILE A 164 -6.03 -6.18 5.14
N GLU A 165 -4.99 -6.38 5.94
CA GLU A 165 -4.73 -5.64 7.18
C GLU A 165 -4.67 -4.12 6.94
N SER A 166 -3.93 -3.68 5.93
CA SER A 166 -3.81 -2.26 5.60
C SER A 166 -5.09 -1.68 5.01
N GLY A 167 -5.84 -2.47 4.22
CA GLY A 167 -7.16 -2.08 3.72
C GLY A 167 -8.19 -1.92 4.83
N MET A 168 -8.23 -2.83 5.79
CA MET A 168 -9.07 -2.72 6.97
C MET A 168 -8.70 -1.50 7.82
N ALA A 169 -7.40 -1.33 8.12
CA ALA A 169 -6.92 -0.18 8.87
C ALA A 169 -7.26 1.15 8.18
N ALA A 170 -7.12 1.24 6.87
CA ALA A 170 -7.51 2.42 6.12
C ALA A 170 -9.02 2.69 6.21
N SER A 171 -9.85 1.65 6.13
CA SER A 171 -11.31 1.77 6.26
C SER A 171 -11.73 2.28 7.65
N GLU A 172 -11.08 1.79 8.70
CA GLU A 172 -11.35 2.16 10.10
C GLU A 172 -10.87 3.56 10.46
N GLN A 173 -9.71 3.97 9.94
CA GLN A 173 -9.09 5.27 10.21
C GLN A 173 -9.79 6.42 9.50
N MET A 174 -10.39 6.19 8.33
CA MET A 174 -11.03 7.24 7.54
C MET A 174 -12.45 7.53 8.02
N PRO A 175 -12.99 8.75 7.75
CA PRO A 175 -14.34 9.14 8.17
C PRO A 175 -15.41 8.11 7.77
N ARG A 176 -16.31 7.80 8.70
CA ARG A 176 -17.33 6.76 8.50
C ARG A 176 -18.34 7.10 7.41
N ASP A 177 -18.63 8.37 7.25
CA ASP A 177 -19.57 8.93 6.27
C ASP A 177 -19.00 9.03 4.84
N ALA A 178 -17.67 8.86 4.69
CA ALA A 178 -17.04 8.87 3.39
C ALA A 178 -17.11 7.49 2.72
N VAL A 179 -17.36 7.47 1.42
CA VAL A 179 -17.12 6.30 0.58
C VAL A 179 -15.61 6.10 0.45
N LYS A 180 -15.14 4.88 0.61
CA LYS A 180 -13.71 4.50 0.48
C LYS A 180 -13.56 3.48 -0.63
N THR A 181 -12.69 3.73 -1.59
CA THR A 181 -12.27 2.74 -2.58
C THR A 181 -10.84 2.32 -2.29
N ILE A 182 -10.67 1.09 -1.84
CA ILE A 182 -9.35 0.48 -1.63
C ILE A 182 -8.83 0.02 -2.97
N ILE A 183 -7.65 0.50 -3.35
CA ILE A 183 -7.04 0.25 -4.66
C ILE A 183 -5.75 -0.54 -4.47
N GLY A 184 -5.60 -1.62 -5.21
CA GLY A 184 -4.41 -2.46 -5.19
C GLY A 184 -4.03 -2.97 -6.58
N ASP A 185 -2.76 -3.30 -6.72
CA ASP A 185 -2.23 -3.92 -7.93
C ASP A 185 -2.49 -5.44 -7.97
N ARG A 186 -1.77 -6.17 -8.83
CA ARG A 186 -1.90 -7.62 -8.99
C ARG A 186 -1.57 -8.43 -7.74
N GLU A 187 -0.74 -7.91 -6.83
CA GLU A 187 -0.43 -8.61 -5.59
C GLU A 187 -1.60 -8.60 -4.61
N ALA A 188 -2.54 -7.67 -4.78
CA ALA A 188 -3.77 -7.57 -4.02
C ALA A 188 -4.90 -8.49 -4.55
N ASP A 189 -4.68 -9.23 -5.65
CA ASP A 189 -5.69 -10.16 -6.20
C ASP A 189 -5.84 -11.41 -5.32
N ILE A 190 -6.41 -11.24 -4.13
CA ILE A 190 -6.56 -12.24 -3.07
C ILE A 190 -8.04 -12.44 -2.80
N PHE A 191 -8.53 -13.70 -2.82
CA PHE A 191 -9.95 -13.99 -2.62
C PHE A 191 -10.45 -13.47 -1.26
N GLU A 192 -9.66 -13.65 -0.20
CA GLU A 192 -10.01 -13.20 1.14
C GLU A 192 -10.11 -11.66 1.25
N LEU A 193 -9.42 -10.91 0.38
CA LEU A 193 -9.59 -9.45 0.29
C LEU A 193 -11.00 -9.11 -0.20
N PHE A 194 -11.46 -9.78 -1.26
CA PHE A 194 -12.80 -9.56 -1.82
C PHE A 194 -13.91 -9.95 -0.84
N SER A 195 -13.69 -10.95 0.00
CA SER A 195 -14.70 -11.45 0.95
C SER A 195 -14.74 -10.66 2.26
N ARG A 196 -13.68 -9.94 2.64
CA ARG A 196 -13.55 -9.32 3.98
C ARG A 196 -13.66 -7.80 3.98
N ILE A 197 -13.26 -7.12 2.91
CA ILE A 197 -13.15 -5.66 2.89
C ILE A 197 -14.44 -4.97 2.47
N PRO A 198 -15.16 -5.41 1.42
CA PRO A 198 -16.33 -4.68 0.94
C PRO A 198 -17.45 -4.55 1.99
N THR A 199 -17.98 -3.34 2.09
CA THR A 199 -19.19 -2.99 2.86
C THR A 199 -19.99 -1.99 2.05
N ASP A 200 -21.11 -1.47 2.59
CA ASP A 200 -21.94 -0.49 1.88
C ASP A 200 -21.18 0.76 1.41
N ASN A 201 -20.15 1.17 2.15
CA ASN A 201 -19.35 2.35 1.83
C ASN A 201 -17.85 2.08 1.65
N VAL A 202 -17.46 0.81 1.54
CA VAL A 202 -16.08 0.39 1.26
C VAL A 202 -16.06 -0.51 0.04
N HIS A 203 -15.43 -0.03 -1.02
CA HIS A 203 -15.32 -0.71 -2.30
C HIS A 203 -13.87 -1.11 -2.58
N LEU A 204 -13.69 -2.04 -3.49
CA LEU A 204 -12.39 -2.48 -3.99
C LEU A 204 -12.22 -2.14 -5.47
N LEU A 205 -11.01 -1.75 -5.84
CA LEU A 205 -10.55 -1.66 -7.23
C LEU A 205 -9.19 -2.38 -7.32
N ILE A 206 -9.22 -3.63 -7.75
CA ILE A 206 -8.06 -4.51 -7.76
C ILE A 206 -7.76 -4.95 -9.18
N ARG A 207 -6.49 -4.88 -9.57
CA ARG A 207 -6.04 -5.42 -10.85
C ARG A 207 -5.98 -6.94 -10.79
N SER A 208 -6.85 -7.62 -11.51
CA SER A 208 -6.88 -9.08 -11.55
C SER A 208 -5.64 -9.65 -12.26
N VAL A 209 -5.15 -10.78 -11.76
CA VAL A 209 -4.09 -11.60 -12.35
C VAL A 209 -4.45 -13.09 -12.35
N HIS A 210 -5.29 -13.50 -11.43
CA HIS A 210 -5.67 -14.90 -11.31
C HIS A 210 -6.92 -15.21 -12.15
N GLU A 211 -6.85 -16.32 -12.89
CA GLU A 211 -8.04 -16.90 -13.49
C GLU A 211 -8.96 -17.41 -12.39
N ARG A 212 -10.18 -16.91 -12.36
CA ARG A 212 -11.17 -17.24 -11.33
C ARG A 212 -12.41 -17.81 -11.95
N ASN A 213 -13.04 -18.74 -11.26
CA ASN A 213 -14.40 -19.13 -11.56
C ASN A 213 -15.35 -18.05 -11.06
N CYS A 214 -16.29 -17.69 -11.89
CA CYS A 214 -17.35 -16.74 -11.54
C CYS A 214 -18.70 -17.27 -12.06
N ARG A 215 -19.76 -16.70 -11.54
CA ARG A 215 -21.14 -17.00 -11.94
C ARG A 215 -21.81 -15.71 -12.38
N LEU A 216 -22.66 -15.83 -13.37
CA LEU A 216 -23.69 -14.84 -13.67
C LEU A 216 -24.92 -15.12 -12.76
N ASP A 217 -26.11 -15.07 -13.32
CA ASP A 217 -27.37 -15.27 -12.57
C ASP A 217 -27.65 -16.73 -12.22
N ASP A 218 -27.04 -17.68 -12.93
CA ASP A 218 -27.24 -19.12 -12.69
C ASP A 218 -26.26 -19.65 -11.64
N PRO A 219 -26.73 -20.09 -10.45
CA PRO A 219 -25.86 -20.59 -9.39
C PRO A 219 -25.14 -21.91 -9.75
N ASP A 220 -25.65 -22.69 -10.68
CA ASP A 220 -25.10 -23.98 -11.07
C ASP A 220 -24.12 -23.88 -12.23
N CYS A 221 -24.10 -22.74 -12.93
CA CYS A 221 -23.21 -22.49 -14.05
C CYS A 221 -22.05 -21.61 -13.65
N SER A 222 -20.82 -22.15 -13.63
CA SER A 222 -19.60 -21.37 -13.42
C SER A 222 -18.76 -21.31 -14.69
N VAL A 223 -18.22 -20.12 -14.97
CA VAL A 223 -17.35 -19.86 -16.11
C VAL A 223 -16.05 -19.21 -15.65
N HIS A 224 -15.02 -19.32 -16.45
CA HIS A 224 -13.77 -18.61 -16.20
C HIS A 224 -13.92 -17.11 -16.49
N LEU A 225 -13.42 -16.28 -15.59
CA LEU A 225 -13.54 -14.81 -15.67
C LEU A 225 -13.00 -14.24 -16.99
N ASN A 226 -11.85 -14.71 -17.46
CA ASN A 226 -11.27 -14.23 -18.71
C ASN A 226 -12.16 -14.61 -19.91
N THR A 227 -12.64 -15.85 -19.96
CA THR A 227 -13.55 -16.31 -21.02
C THR A 227 -14.84 -15.49 -21.05
N LEU A 228 -15.40 -15.19 -19.88
CA LEU A 228 -16.59 -14.36 -19.77
C LEU A 228 -16.30 -12.93 -20.27
N MET A 229 -15.16 -12.35 -19.89
CA MET A 229 -14.79 -10.98 -20.31
C MET A 229 -14.52 -10.88 -21.81
N GLU A 230 -13.97 -11.92 -22.46
CA GLU A 230 -13.81 -11.98 -23.90
C GLU A 230 -15.16 -11.97 -24.64
N GLN A 231 -16.17 -12.62 -24.07
CA GLN A 231 -17.53 -12.70 -24.61
C GLN A 231 -18.43 -11.56 -24.19
N ALA A 232 -18.06 -10.77 -23.19
CA ALA A 232 -18.83 -9.65 -22.68
C ALA A 232 -19.01 -8.58 -23.77
N VAL A 233 -20.14 -7.88 -23.73
CA VAL A 233 -20.49 -6.84 -24.70
C VAL A 233 -19.44 -5.72 -24.69
N LEU A 234 -18.94 -5.38 -25.88
CA LEU A 234 -18.08 -4.22 -26.06
C LEU A 234 -18.89 -2.95 -25.76
N ARG A 235 -18.45 -2.17 -24.78
CA ARG A 235 -19.14 -0.94 -24.32
C ARG A 235 -18.55 0.34 -24.90
N ALA A 236 -17.23 0.36 -25.06
CA ALA A 236 -16.52 1.50 -25.65
C ALA A 236 -15.18 1.06 -26.24
N GLU A 237 -14.72 1.82 -27.21
CA GLU A 237 -13.37 1.75 -27.74
C GLU A 237 -12.73 3.14 -27.61
N TYR A 238 -11.43 3.18 -27.26
CA TYR A 238 -10.67 4.42 -27.26
C TYR A 238 -9.21 4.14 -27.59
N SER A 239 -8.52 5.15 -28.09
CA SER A 239 -7.10 5.05 -28.38
C SER A 239 -6.34 6.21 -27.76
N PHE A 240 -5.10 5.95 -27.39
CA PHE A 240 -4.20 6.98 -26.86
C PHE A 240 -2.76 6.71 -27.28
N GLU A 241 -1.98 7.79 -27.32
CA GLU A 241 -0.56 7.68 -27.60
C GLU A 241 0.23 7.21 -26.39
N VAL A 242 0.99 6.14 -26.54
CA VAL A 242 1.98 5.68 -25.55
C VAL A 242 3.30 6.32 -25.88
N LEU A 243 3.82 7.14 -24.98
CA LEU A 243 5.11 7.80 -25.15
C LEU A 243 6.26 6.78 -25.20
N PRO A 244 7.36 7.12 -25.88
CA PRO A 244 8.52 6.25 -25.93
C PRO A 244 9.11 6.07 -24.53
N GLY A 245 9.54 4.84 -24.21
CA GLY A 245 10.22 4.48 -22.98
C GLY A 245 11.50 3.70 -23.29
N SER A 246 12.25 3.30 -22.24
CA SER A 246 13.47 2.54 -22.42
C SER A 246 13.23 1.29 -23.29
N GLY A 247 13.81 1.27 -24.50
CA GLY A 247 13.68 0.19 -25.48
C GLY A 247 12.35 0.10 -26.22
N ARG A 248 11.42 1.06 -26.09
CA ARG A 248 10.10 1.05 -26.74
C ARG A 248 9.87 2.32 -27.56
N LYS A 249 9.43 2.16 -28.81
CA LYS A 249 9.05 3.26 -29.69
C LYS A 249 7.67 3.82 -29.31
N LYS A 250 7.41 5.10 -29.66
CA LYS A 250 6.08 5.70 -29.62
C LYS A 250 5.10 4.82 -30.41
N ARG A 251 3.91 4.58 -29.87
CA ARG A 251 2.84 3.80 -30.49
C ARG A 251 1.47 4.29 -30.06
N VAL A 252 0.45 4.00 -30.85
CA VAL A 252 -0.94 4.15 -30.46
C VAL A 252 -1.40 2.83 -29.82
N ALA A 253 -2.01 2.91 -28.65
CA ALA A 253 -2.70 1.78 -28.03
C ALA A 253 -4.20 1.93 -28.29
N CYS A 254 -4.82 0.89 -28.86
CA CYS A 254 -6.28 0.78 -28.96
C CYS A 254 -6.76 -0.06 -27.77
N MET A 255 -7.77 0.43 -27.08
CA MET A 255 -8.33 -0.19 -25.88
C MET A 255 -9.82 -0.43 -26.09
N GLU A 256 -10.26 -1.60 -25.64
CA GLU A 256 -11.67 -1.97 -25.56
C GLU A 256 -12.11 -1.93 -24.10
N LEU A 257 -13.27 -1.37 -23.84
CA LEU A 257 -13.91 -1.40 -22.52
C LEU A 257 -15.05 -2.42 -22.54
N ARG A 258 -14.93 -3.42 -21.69
CA ARG A 258 -15.96 -4.42 -21.41
C ARG A 258 -16.14 -4.53 -19.91
N PHE A 259 -17.35 -4.73 -19.44
CA PHE A 259 -17.63 -4.99 -18.04
C PHE A 259 -18.89 -5.84 -17.90
N GLU A 260 -18.90 -6.66 -16.84
CA GLU A 260 -20.04 -7.50 -16.48
C GLU A 260 -20.11 -7.62 -14.95
N ARG A 261 -21.31 -7.83 -14.44
CA ARG A 261 -21.51 -8.09 -13.02
C ARG A 261 -21.45 -9.60 -12.79
N VAL A 262 -20.58 -10.02 -11.86
CA VAL A 262 -20.36 -11.44 -11.59
C VAL A 262 -20.29 -11.69 -10.08
N THR A 263 -20.58 -12.93 -9.69
CA THR A 263 -20.29 -13.47 -8.37
C THR A 263 -19.01 -14.30 -8.45
N LEU A 264 -17.96 -13.93 -7.71
CA LEU A 264 -16.71 -14.68 -7.69
C LEU A 264 -16.86 -15.94 -6.85
N CYS A 265 -16.48 -17.09 -7.41
CA CYS A 265 -16.47 -18.37 -6.69
C CYS A 265 -15.23 -18.50 -5.82
N ALA A 266 -15.37 -19.17 -4.68
CA ALA A 266 -14.24 -19.51 -3.83
C ALA A 266 -13.21 -20.38 -4.58
N PRO A 267 -11.91 -20.28 -4.22
CA PRO A 267 -10.89 -21.15 -4.79
C PRO A 267 -11.19 -22.62 -4.57
N VAL A 268 -10.90 -23.45 -5.56
CA VAL A 268 -11.09 -24.91 -5.50
C VAL A 268 -10.14 -25.55 -4.46
N ASN A 269 -9.00 -24.93 -4.22
CA ASN A 269 -7.95 -25.42 -3.32
C ASN A 269 -7.47 -24.29 -2.40
N GLY A 270 -6.90 -24.68 -1.24
CA GLY A 270 -6.31 -23.77 -0.27
C GLY A 270 -7.23 -23.41 0.88
N PRO A 271 -6.81 -22.48 1.75
CA PRO A 271 -7.54 -22.12 2.98
C PRO A 271 -8.94 -21.55 2.75
N ALA A 272 -9.14 -20.85 1.65
CA ALA A 272 -10.45 -20.26 1.30
C ALA A 272 -11.40 -21.23 0.56
N LYS A 273 -11.01 -22.52 0.42
CA LYS A 273 -11.88 -23.54 -0.18
C LYS A 273 -13.18 -23.66 0.62
N GLY A 274 -14.32 -23.62 -0.09
CA GLY A 274 -15.64 -23.72 0.53
C GLY A 274 -16.15 -22.44 1.20
N SER A 275 -15.42 -21.32 1.10
CA SER A 275 -15.93 -20.01 1.50
C SER A 275 -17.14 -19.62 0.64
N PRO A 276 -18.07 -18.78 1.16
CA PRO A 276 -19.16 -18.25 0.36
C PRO A 276 -18.63 -17.48 -0.86
N PRO A 277 -19.34 -17.54 -2.01
CA PRO A 277 -19.06 -16.67 -3.15
C PRO A 277 -19.22 -15.17 -2.78
N VAL A 278 -18.54 -14.30 -3.49
CA VAL A 278 -18.53 -12.84 -3.26
C VAL A 278 -18.80 -12.05 -4.54
#